data_ee022a18877da93a54722eae583426f3
#
_entry.id   ee022a18877da93a54722eae583426f3
#
_cell.length_a   1.000
_cell.length_b   1.000
_cell.length_c   1.000
_cell.angle_alpha   90.00
_cell.angle_beta   90.00
_cell.angle_gamma   90.00
#
_symmetry.space_group_name_H-M   'P 1'
#
loop_
_entity.id
_entity.type
_entity.pdbx_description
1 polymer ?
#
loop_
_entity_poly.entity_id
_entity_poly.type
_entity_poly.pdbx_seq_one_letter_code
_entity_poly.pdbx_strand_id
1 'polypeptide(L)'
;MATYKGIDTSLYQGNIDWTKVKADGVEFAIIKASQGRTAEYDSPFTDPRFIDNRRGAGQNGIYWGCYHYLCARNLAEAKAEAEYFVNLVKPYKDEMKLWAAVDVEDSGYMGHLSRAEVSAIVDTFCRIVKAAGLRPMVYANSWWLNSKFDAPEGVPIWEANLSISEMPDRAKVWQHSFTGKVNGISGNVDMNVGLDIIGDANSDGKVDLADATAMMQHIAGWKNTTIDEGQADLNDDGYVTLADVSELMKKIAGWK
;
A
#
# COMPACT_ATOMS: atom_id res chain seq x y z
N MET A 1 -8.60 6.57 -16.44
CA MET A 1 -8.17 6.67 -15.02
C MET A 1 -6.77 7.24 -15.00
N ALA A 2 -6.47 8.14 -14.09
CA ALA A 2 -5.11 8.62 -13.89
C ALA A 2 -4.23 7.46 -13.40
N THR A 3 -2.97 7.45 -13.82
CA THR A 3 -1.98 6.48 -13.36
C THR A 3 -0.83 7.20 -12.71
N TYR A 4 -0.45 6.75 -11.53
CA TYR A 4 0.63 7.33 -10.74
C TYR A 4 1.91 6.53 -10.89
N LYS A 5 3.04 7.24 -11.06
CA LYS A 5 4.38 6.63 -11.06
C LYS A 5 4.82 6.39 -9.62
N GLY A 6 5.10 5.15 -9.29
CA GLY A 6 5.52 4.75 -7.95
C GLY A 6 6.80 3.95 -7.91
N ILE A 7 7.30 3.81 -6.71
CA ILE A 7 8.42 2.92 -6.37
C ILE A 7 8.09 2.15 -5.09
N ASP A 8 8.75 1.02 -4.89
CA ASP A 8 8.83 0.46 -3.55
C ASP A 8 10.27 0.40 -3.07
N THR A 9 10.46 0.52 -1.75
CA THR A 9 11.78 0.73 -1.15
C THR A 9 11.93 -0.02 0.17
N SER A 10 13.16 -0.37 0.47
CA SER A 10 13.57 -1.01 1.71
C SER A 10 14.97 -0.54 2.13
N LEU A 11 15.59 -1.26 3.03
CA LEU A 11 16.99 -1.03 3.40
C LEU A 11 17.95 -1.13 2.18
N TYR A 12 17.57 -1.88 1.14
CA TYR A 12 18.42 -2.13 -0.02
C TYR A 12 18.69 -0.90 -0.89
N GLN A 13 17.81 0.09 -0.87
CA GLN A 13 18.01 1.36 -1.57
C GLN A 13 18.94 2.32 -0.81
N GLY A 14 19.34 1.96 0.41
CA GLY A 14 20.28 2.74 1.24
C GLY A 14 19.75 4.12 1.60
N ASN A 15 20.58 5.14 1.44
CA ASN A 15 20.17 6.54 1.64
C ASN A 15 19.51 7.08 0.37
N ILE A 16 18.29 7.56 0.49
CA ILE A 16 17.48 8.09 -0.61
C ILE A 16 17.41 9.63 -0.50
N ASP A 17 17.72 10.32 -1.59
CA ASP A 17 17.46 11.76 -1.74
C ASP A 17 16.02 11.96 -2.28
N TRP A 18 15.07 12.05 -1.37
CA TRP A 18 13.64 12.13 -1.70
C TRP A 18 13.27 13.40 -2.47
N THR A 19 14.05 14.48 -2.37
CA THR A 19 13.86 15.68 -3.19
C THR A 19 14.11 15.38 -4.67
N LYS A 20 15.18 14.63 -4.97
CA LYS A 20 15.47 14.21 -6.34
C LYS A 20 14.46 13.16 -6.83
N VAL A 21 14.04 12.24 -5.97
CA VAL A 21 13.00 11.24 -6.29
C VAL A 21 11.70 11.94 -6.71
N LYS A 22 11.27 12.97 -5.96
CA LYS A 22 10.09 13.76 -6.34
C LYS A 22 10.28 14.51 -7.65
N ALA A 23 11.44 15.12 -7.85
CA ALA A 23 11.77 15.83 -9.09
C ALA A 23 11.84 14.90 -10.32
N ASP A 24 12.10 13.60 -10.12
CA ASP A 24 12.07 12.56 -11.16
C ASP A 24 10.64 12.07 -11.50
N GLY A 25 9.62 12.71 -10.91
CA GLY A 25 8.21 12.44 -11.19
C GLY A 25 7.61 11.27 -10.41
N VAL A 26 8.26 10.79 -9.36
CA VAL A 26 7.66 9.79 -8.46
C VAL A 26 6.59 10.44 -7.62
N GLU A 27 5.40 9.84 -7.61
CA GLU A 27 4.21 10.37 -6.95
C GLU A 27 3.88 9.57 -5.69
N PHE A 28 4.20 8.26 -5.68
CA PHE A 28 3.99 7.43 -4.49
C PHE A 28 5.15 6.46 -4.22
N ALA A 29 5.22 6.01 -2.96
CA ALA A 29 6.17 4.99 -2.52
C ALA A 29 5.50 3.99 -1.57
N ILE A 30 5.78 2.69 -1.75
CA ILE A 30 5.41 1.65 -0.80
C ILE A 30 6.68 1.21 -0.08
N ILE A 31 6.76 1.48 1.23
CA ILE A 31 8.01 1.44 1.99
C ILE A 31 8.00 0.20 2.89
N LYS A 32 9.04 -0.64 2.82
CA LYS A 32 9.18 -1.75 3.76
C LYS A 32 9.20 -1.23 5.19
N ALA A 33 8.22 -1.64 5.98
CA ALA A 33 8.16 -1.29 7.40
C ALA A 33 8.80 -2.38 8.25
N SER A 34 8.51 -3.63 7.94
CA SER A 34 8.97 -4.77 8.73
C SER A 34 9.00 -6.05 7.92
N GLN A 35 9.50 -7.08 8.55
CA GLN A 35 9.56 -8.43 8.03
C GLN A 35 9.35 -9.40 9.19
N GLY A 36 8.87 -10.61 8.88
CA GLY A 36 8.79 -11.71 9.83
C GLY A 36 10.16 -12.17 10.32
N ARG A 37 10.42 -13.44 10.18
CA ARG A 37 11.70 -14.02 10.60
C ARG A 37 12.75 -14.02 9.50
N THR A 38 14.00 -14.23 9.90
CA THR A 38 15.11 -14.65 9.04
C THR A 38 15.83 -15.84 9.67
N ALA A 39 16.88 -16.34 9.02
CA ALA A 39 17.74 -17.36 9.62
C ALA A 39 18.41 -16.87 10.93
N GLU A 40 18.63 -15.56 11.08
CA GLU A 40 19.28 -14.96 12.26
C GLU A 40 18.27 -14.50 13.32
N TYR A 41 17.05 -14.12 12.93
CA TYR A 41 16.03 -13.57 13.80
C TYR A 41 14.76 -14.41 13.74
N ASP A 42 14.43 -15.11 14.80
CA ASP A 42 13.21 -15.94 14.89
C ASP A 42 11.98 -15.14 15.37
N SER A 43 11.96 -13.87 15.07
CA SER A 43 10.87 -12.93 15.41
C SER A 43 10.77 -11.80 14.40
N PRO A 44 9.62 -11.13 14.28
CA PRO A 44 9.47 -9.97 13.41
C PRO A 44 10.43 -8.84 13.80
N PHE A 45 10.91 -8.11 12.79
CA PHE A 45 11.78 -6.96 13.00
C PHE A 45 11.48 -5.82 12.02
N THR A 46 11.86 -4.60 12.41
CA THR A 46 11.65 -3.38 11.63
C THR A 46 12.74 -3.23 10.55
N ASP A 47 12.35 -2.80 9.35
CA ASP A 47 13.31 -2.37 8.34
C ASP A 47 14.07 -1.14 8.86
N PRO A 48 15.42 -1.15 8.85
CA PRO A 48 16.23 -0.06 9.40
C PRO A 48 16.00 1.30 8.75
N ARG A 49 15.48 1.33 7.52
CA ARG A 49 15.22 2.55 6.75
C ARG A 49 13.77 3.02 6.79
N PHE A 50 12.87 2.27 7.42
CA PHE A 50 11.44 2.60 7.42
C PHE A 50 11.17 4.03 7.88
N ILE A 51 11.70 4.41 9.03
CA ILE A 51 11.43 5.74 9.63
C ILE A 51 11.99 6.87 8.76
N ASP A 52 13.19 6.70 8.22
CA ASP A 52 13.83 7.72 7.37
C ASP A 52 13.12 7.83 6.02
N ASN A 53 12.77 6.69 5.40
CA ASN A 53 12.10 6.65 4.11
C ASN A 53 10.69 7.25 4.17
N ARG A 54 9.85 6.86 5.16
CA ARG A 54 8.51 7.44 5.29
C ARG A 54 8.53 8.94 5.53
N ARG A 55 9.48 9.41 6.39
CA ARG A 55 9.66 10.83 6.67
C ARG A 55 10.09 11.58 5.41
N GLY A 56 11.10 11.05 4.71
CA GLY A 56 11.61 11.65 3.49
C GLY A 56 10.56 11.72 2.38
N ALA A 57 9.81 10.65 2.14
CA ALA A 57 8.69 10.63 1.19
C ALA A 57 7.63 11.68 1.54
N GLY A 58 7.13 11.66 2.78
CA GLY A 58 6.07 12.57 3.22
C GLY A 58 6.48 14.04 3.20
N GLN A 59 7.70 14.37 3.62
CA GLN A 59 8.22 15.74 3.58
C GLN A 59 8.40 16.31 2.17
N ASN A 60 8.54 15.44 1.17
CA ASN A 60 8.66 15.84 -0.25
C ASN A 60 7.34 15.71 -1.03
N GLY A 61 6.21 15.51 -0.35
CA GLY A 61 4.91 15.41 -1.01
C GLY A 61 4.78 14.16 -1.91
N ILE A 62 5.46 13.08 -1.55
CA ILE A 62 5.28 11.76 -2.14
C ILE A 62 4.29 11.01 -1.25
N TYR A 63 3.18 10.56 -1.82
CA TYR A 63 2.22 9.73 -1.10
C TYR A 63 2.87 8.41 -0.71
N TRP A 64 2.65 7.95 0.52
CA TRP A 64 3.29 6.72 0.94
C TRP A 64 2.33 5.75 1.62
N GLY A 65 2.63 4.48 1.43
CA GLY A 65 2.13 3.35 2.18
C GLY A 65 3.30 2.51 2.65
N CYS A 66 3.02 1.38 3.25
CA CYS A 66 4.09 0.50 3.72
C CYS A 66 3.73 -0.98 3.54
N TYR A 67 4.74 -1.84 3.66
CA TYR A 67 4.54 -3.28 3.60
C TYR A 67 5.30 -4.04 4.67
N HIS A 68 4.76 -5.23 4.98
CA HIS A 68 5.39 -6.26 5.80
C HIS A 68 5.69 -7.48 4.95
N TYR A 69 6.95 -7.90 4.91
CA TYR A 69 7.36 -9.14 4.27
C TYR A 69 6.99 -10.34 5.15
N LEU A 70 6.00 -11.12 4.71
CA LEU A 70 5.39 -12.19 5.50
C LEU A 70 6.23 -13.47 5.49
N CYS A 71 6.51 -14.00 6.68
CA CYS A 71 7.25 -15.25 6.86
C CYS A 71 6.49 -16.28 7.72
N ALA A 72 5.22 -16.03 7.99
CA ALA A 72 4.39 -16.89 8.85
C ALA A 72 4.12 -18.25 8.24
N ARG A 73 4.26 -19.33 9.03
CA ARG A 73 4.02 -20.72 8.64
C ARG A 73 2.69 -21.26 9.17
N ASN A 74 2.01 -20.49 10.01
CA ASN A 74 0.74 -20.84 10.64
C ASN A 74 0.02 -19.59 11.14
N LEU A 75 -1.22 -19.75 11.60
CA LEU A 75 -2.07 -18.63 12.05
C LEU A 75 -1.53 -17.89 13.28
N ALA A 76 -0.85 -18.57 14.18
CA ALA A 76 -0.28 -17.93 15.37
C ALA A 76 0.87 -16.99 14.98
N GLU A 77 1.73 -17.41 14.05
CA GLU A 77 2.80 -16.59 13.49
C GLU A 77 2.23 -15.44 12.66
N ALA A 78 1.23 -15.67 11.81
CA ALA A 78 0.55 -14.63 11.05
C ALA A 78 -0.03 -13.54 11.95
N LYS A 79 -0.65 -13.94 13.07
CA LYS A 79 -1.15 -13.01 14.07
C LYS A 79 -0.02 -12.19 14.69
N ALA A 80 1.07 -12.83 15.11
CA ALA A 80 2.21 -12.17 15.75
C ALA A 80 2.88 -11.16 14.79
N GLU A 81 3.07 -11.54 13.51
CA GLU A 81 3.63 -10.66 12.49
C GLU A 81 2.70 -9.47 12.19
N ALA A 82 1.39 -9.70 12.08
CA ALA A 82 0.40 -8.64 11.88
C ALA A 82 0.33 -7.67 13.06
N GLU A 83 0.33 -8.17 14.30
CA GLU A 83 0.33 -7.33 15.50
C GLU A 83 1.62 -6.50 15.62
N TYR A 84 2.78 -7.09 15.29
CA TYR A 84 4.05 -6.36 15.22
C TYR A 84 3.98 -5.23 14.19
N PHE A 85 3.57 -5.52 12.97
CA PHE A 85 3.42 -4.56 11.89
C PHE A 85 2.46 -3.44 12.26
N VAL A 86 1.27 -3.77 12.77
CA VAL A 86 0.27 -2.78 13.20
C VAL A 86 0.83 -1.86 14.29
N ASN A 87 1.47 -2.41 15.32
CA ASN A 87 2.06 -1.61 16.40
C ASN A 87 3.13 -0.64 15.89
N LEU A 88 3.89 -1.05 14.87
CA LEU A 88 4.91 -0.21 14.24
C LEU A 88 4.30 0.93 13.42
N VAL A 89 3.27 0.66 12.60
CA VAL A 89 2.79 1.60 11.58
C VAL A 89 1.60 2.44 12.02
N LYS A 90 0.78 1.96 12.95
CA LYS A 90 -0.42 2.65 13.44
C LYS A 90 -0.18 4.08 13.96
N PRO A 91 0.95 4.42 14.60
CA PRO A 91 1.24 5.80 14.99
C PRO A 91 1.31 6.79 13.83
N TYR A 92 1.46 6.31 12.62
CA TYR A 92 1.63 7.11 11.40
C TYR A 92 0.44 7.02 10.42
N LYS A 93 -0.66 6.40 10.84
CA LYS A 93 -1.81 6.14 9.97
C LYS A 93 -2.37 7.40 9.29
N ASP A 94 -2.38 8.54 9.98
CA ASP A 94 -2.91 9.79 9.47
C ASP A 94 -1.99 10.45 8.41
N GLU A 95 -0.69 10.09 8.42
CA GLU A 95 0.27 10.51 7.41
C GLU A 95 0.26 9.60 6.18
N MET A 96 -0.19 8.35 6.35
CA MET A 96 -0.19 7.32 5.32
C MET A 96 -1.38 7.51 4.37
N LYS A 97 -1.11 7.76 3.09
CA LYS A 97 -2.14 7.98 2.06
C LYS A 97 -2.44 6.74 1.22
N LEU A 98 -1.64 5.69 1.38
CA LEU A 98 -1.78 4.42 0.70
C LEU A 98 -2.01 3.30 1.72
N TRP A 99 -1.94 2.08 1.28
CA TRP A 99 -2.26 0.88 2.03
C TRP A 99 -1.14 0.41 2.95
N ALA A 100 -1.53 -0.41 3.91
CA ALA A 100 -0.66 -1.22 4.77
C ALA A 100 -0.63 -2.64 4.19
N ALA A 101 0.34 -2.93 3.33
CA ALA A 101 0.37 -4.16 2.54
C ALA A 101 1.02 -5.33 3.29
N VAL A 102 0.54 -6.53 2.98
CA VAL A 102 1.22 -7.80 3.28
C VAL A 102 1.86 -8.34 2.00
N ASP A 103 3.13 -8.63 2.05
CA ASP A 103 3.95 -9.12 0.96
C ASP A 103 4.10 -10.64 1.08
N VAL A 104 3.51 -11.38 0.12
CA VAL A 104 3.31 -12.84 0.16
C VAL A 104 4.09 -13.50 -0.98
N GLU A 105 5.37 -13.81 -0.74
CA GLU A 105 6.23 -14.38 -1.78
C GLU A 105 7.31 -15.35 -1.25
N ASP A 106 7.41 -15.54 0.07
CA ASP A 106 8.47 -16.35 0.65
C ASP A 106 8.26 -17.85 0.44
N SER A 107 8.95 -18.40 -0.54
CA SER A 107 8.94 -19.83 -0.85
C SER A 107 9.62 -20.68 0.23
N GLY A 108 10.55 -20.13 0.99
CA GLY A 108 11.28 -20.85 2.03
C GLY A 108 10.40 -21.18 3.23
N TYR A 109 9.57 -20.22 3.65
CA TYR A 109 8.68 -20.40 4.80
C TYR A 109 7.28 -20.89 4.42
N MET A 110 6.72 -20.41 3.30
CA MET A 110 5.33 -20.71 2.92
C MET A 110 5.20 -21.63 1.70
N GLY A 111 6.28 -21.88 0.95
CA GLY A 111 6.22 -22.63 -0.30
C GLY A 111 5.69 -24.06 -0.19
N HIS A 112 5.88 -24.71 0.97
CA HIS A 112 5.39 -26.05 1.25
C HIS A 112 3.94 -26.11 1.76
N LEU A 113 3.36 -24.97 2.13
CA LEU A 113 1.99 -24.89 2.62
C LEU A 113 0.98 -25.07 1.48
N SER A 114 -0.18 -25.60 1.80
CA SER A 114 -1.31 -25.68 0.89
C SER A 114 -1.90 -24.31 0.62
N ARG A 115 -2.66 -24.20 -0.49
CA ARG A 115 -3.38 -22.96 -0.84
C ARG A 115 -4.29 -22.48 0.28
N ALA A 116 -5.03 -23.40 0.92
CA ALA A 116 -5.93 -23.07 2.02
C ALA A 116 -5.21 -22.51 3.25
N GLU A 117 -4.03 -23.06 3.59
CA GLU A 117 -3.22 -22.58 4.70
C GLU A 117 -2.67 -21.19 4.44
N VAL A 118 -2.10 -20.94 3.25
CA VAL A 118 -1.61 -19.61 2.89
C VAL A 118 -2.76 -18.59 2.85
N SER A 119 -3.92 -18.95 2.27
CA SER A 119 -5.10 -18.09 2.26
C SER A 119 -5.54 -17.68 3.67
N ALA A 120 -5.58 -18.65 4.60
CA ALA A 120 -5.97 -18.37 5.99
C ALA A 120 -4.95 -17.48 6.73
N ILE A 121 -3.66 -17.64 6.44
CA ILE A 121 -2.57 -16.79 6.95
C ILE A 121 -2.74 -15.35 6.46
N VAL A 122 -2.91 -15.16 5.15
CA VAL A 122 -3.09 -13.85 4.52
C VAL A 122 -4.36 -13.16 5.03
N ASP A 123 -5.48 -13.90 5.09
CA ASP A 123 -6.74 -13.38 5.63
C ASP A 123 -6.61 -12.94 7.10
N THR A 124 -5.92 -13.74 7.91
CA THR A 124 -5.67 -13.39 9.31
C THR A 124 -4.89 -12.09 9.44
N PHE A 125 -3.83 -11.92 8.64
CA PHE A 125 -3.04 -10.69 8.63
C PHE A 125 -3.91 -9.47 8.22
N CYS A 126 -4.61 -9.57 7.10
CA CYS A 126 -5.45 -8.48 6.58
C CYS A 126 -6.56 -8.08 7.56
N ARG A 127 -7.22 -9.05 8.22
CA ARG A 127 -8.25 -8.74 9.23
C ARG A 127 -7.68 -7.99 10.43
N ILE A 128 -6.49 -8.32 10.90
CA ILE A 128 -5.85 -7.61 12.01
C ILE A 128 -5.47 -6.19 11.61
N VAL A 129 -4.91 -6.01 10.41
CA VAL A 129 -4.60 -4.69 9.85
C VAL A 129 -5.88 -3.84 9.75
N LYS A 130 -6.96 -4.40 9.19
CA LYS A 130 -8.26 -3.72 9.07
C LYS A 130 -8.86 -3.36 10.43
N ALA A 131 -8.84 -4.28 11.39
CA ALA A 131 -9.33 -4.04 12.76
C ALA A 131 -8.57 -2.93 13.50
N ALA A 132 -7.34 -2.63 13.10
CA ALA A 132 -6.55 -1.53 13.63
C ALA A 132 -6.88 -0.16 13.00
N GLY A 133 -7.82 -0.11 12.05
CA GLY A 133 -8.19 1.10 11.29
C GLY A 133 -7.14 1.46 10.24
N LEU A 134 -6.43 0.47 9.70
CA LEU A 134 -5.53 0.60 8.57
C LEU A 134 -6.15 -0.07 7.35
N ARG A 135 -5.75 0.34 6.14
CA ARG A 135 -6.25 -0.24 4.89
C ARG A 135 -5.34 -1.36 4.43
N PRO A 136 -5.75 -2.63 4.48
CA PRO A 136 -4.94 -3.74 4.03
C PRO A 136 -4.81 -3.76 2.50
N MET A 137 -3.70 -4.27 2.00
CA MET A 137 -3.45 -4.62 0.60
C MET A 137 -2.63 -5.90 0.57
N VAL A 138 -2.77 -6.70 -0.48
CA VAL A 138 -1.95 -7.91 -0.67
C VAL A 138 -1.02 -7.72 -1.85
N TYR A 139 0.30 -7.85 -1.60
CA TYR A 139 1.28 -7.99 -2.67
C TYR A 139 1.65 -9.47 -2.87
N ALA A 140 1.74 -9.84 -4.14
CA ALA A 140 2.43 -11.03 -4.58
C ALA A 140 2.70 -10.95 -6.09
N ASN A 141 3.58 -11.82 -6.60
CA ASN A 141 3.70 -12.01 -8.03
C ASN A 141 2.52 -12.84 -8.58
N SER A 142 2.33 -12.77 -9.91
CA SER A 142 1.23 -13.45 -10.59
C SER A 142 1.14 -14.95 -10.30
N TRP A 143 2.29 -15.63 -10.13
CA TRP A 143 2.30 -17.07 -9.83
C TRP A 143 1.72 -17.37 -8.45
N TRP A 144 2.11 -16.61 -7.42
CA TRP A 144 1.57 -16.74 -6.07
C TRP A 144 0.08 -16.48 -6.04
N LEU A 145 -0.38 -15.39 -6.65
CA LEU A 145 -1.79 -15.02 -6.74
C LEU A 145 -2.65 -16.07 -7.44
N ASN A 146 -2.10 -16.74 -8.45
CA ASN A 146 -2.85 -17.76 -9.19
C ASN A 146 -2.80 -19.15 -8.55
N SER A 147 -1.72 -19.46 -7.81
CA SER A 147 -1.41 -20.84 -7.44
C SER A 147 -1.37 -21.10 -5.93
N LYS A 148 -0.97 -20.11 -5.12
CA LYS A 148 -0.63 -20.33 -3.73
C LYS A 148 -1.65 -19.87 -2.70
N PHE A 149 -2.49 -18.90 -3.05
CA PHE A 149 -3.55 -18.44 -2.15
C PHE A 149 -4.70 -17.76 -2.90
N ASP A 150 -5.83 -17.63 -2.22
CA ASP A 150 -6.94 -16.77 -2.59
C ASP A 150 -6.84 -15.49 -1.77
N ALA A 151 -6.76 -14.35 -2.44
CA ALA A 151 -6.74 -13.05 -1.76
C ALA A 151 -8.08 -12.82 -1.04
N PRO A 152 -8.07 -12.22 0.16
CA PRO A 152 -9.32 -11.93 0.87
C PRO A 152 -10.23 -11.02 0.05
N GLU A 153 -11.54 -11.29 0.10
CA GLU A 153 -12.53 -10.51 -0.64
C GLU A 153 -12.50 -9.02 -0.26
N GLY A 154 -12.53 -8.15 -1.26
CA GLY A 154 -12.51 -6.70 -1.08
C GLY A 154 -11.16 -6.12 -0.65
N VAL A 155 -10.10 -6.94 -0.56
CA VAL A 155 -8.75 -6.44 -0.29
C VAL A 155 -8.04 -6.16 -1.61
N PRO A 156 -7.55 -4.93 -1.85
CA PRO A 156 -6.84 -4.55 -3.07
C PRO A 156 -5.57 -5.37 -3.30
N ILE A 157 -5.23 -5.56 -4.59
CA ILE A 157 -4.05 -6.32 -5.02
C ILE A 157 -2.96 -5.37 -5.54
N TRP A 158 -1.75 -5.59 -5.06
CA TRP A 158 -0.51 -5.10 -5.65
C TRP A 158 0.19 -6.28 -6.31
N GLU A 159 0.15 -6.33 -7.63
CA GLU A 159 0.66 -7.47 -8.39
C GLU A 159 2.01 -7.18 -9.02
N ALA A 160 2.99 -8.06 -8.79
CA ALA A 160 4.22 -8.06 -9.56
C ALA A 160 4.07 -8.94 -10.82
N ASN A 161 4.24 -8.32 -11.98
CA ASN A 161 4.21 -9.01 -13.26
C ASN A 161 5.04 -8.26 -14.29
N LEU A 162 6.22 -8.79 -14.61
CA LEU A 162 7.19 -8.19 -15.53
C LEU A 162 7.03 -8.66 -16.97
N SER A 163 6.13 -9.62 -17.22
CA SER A 163 5.98 -10.24 -18.53
C SER A 163 4.89 -9.62 -19.39
N ILE A 164 4.18 -8.62 -18.87
CA ILE A 164 3.07 -7.93 -19.54
C ILE A 164 3.42 -6.46 -19.74
N SER A 165 2.75 -5.82 -20.69
CA SER A 165 2.96 -4.40 -21.04
C SER A 165 1.90 -3.46 -20.50
N GLU A 166 0.84 -4.00 -19.89
CA GLU A 166 -0.28 -3.25 -19.35
C GLU A 166 -0.62 -3.76 -17.95
N MET A 167 -1.16 -2.89 -17.11
CA MET A 167 -1.55 -3.22 -15.74
C MET A 167 -2.63 -4.29 -15.71
N PRO A 168 -2.50 -5.35 -14.87
CA PRO A 168 -3.54 -6.37 -14.74
C PRO A 168 -4.86 -5.78 -14.22
N ASP A 169 -6.01 -6.20 -14.77
CA ASP A 169 -7.34 -5.71 -14.39
C ASP A 169 -7.66 -5.86 -12.89
N ARG A 170 -7.11 -6.90 -12.26
CA ARG A 170 -7.30 -7.14 -10.82
C ARG A 170 -6.43 -6.30 -9.91
N ALA A 171 -5.37 -5.68 -10.46
CA ALA A 171 -4.41 -4.94 -9.65
C ALA A 171 -4.84 -3.48 -9.45
N LYS A 172 -4.64 -2.97 -8.25
CA LYS A 172 -4.70 -1.54 -7.93
C LYS A 172 -3.31 -0.89 -8.00
N VAL A 173 -2.27 -1.70 -7.78
CA VAL A 173 -0.88 -1.34 -8.01
C VAL A 173 -0.21 -2.46 -8.80
N TRP A 174 0.57 -2.10 -9.79
CA TRP A 174 1.36 -3.03 -10.61
C TRP A 174 2.84 -2.73 -10.50
N GLN A 175 3.59 -3.69 -9.99
CA GLN A 175 5.05 -3.67 -10.02
C GLN A 175 5.52 -4.29 -11.34
N HIS A 176 6.07 -3.45 -12.20
CA HIS A 176 6.38 -3.81 -13.58
C HIS A 176 7.88 -3.92 -13.89
N SER A 177 8.74 -3.54 -12.94
CA SER A 177 10.20 -3.63 -13.12
C SER A 177 10.93 -3.72 -11.78
N PHE A 178 11.97 -4.55 -11.72
CA PHE A 178 12.92 -4.66 -10.61
C PHE A 178 14.23 -3.92 -10.84
N THR A 179 14.37 -3.26 -11.98
CA THR A 179 15.64 -2.66 -12.43
C THR A 179 15.51 -1.20 -12.81
N GLY A 180 14.49 -0.53 -12.30
CA GLY A 180 14.26 0.88 -12.53
C GLY A 180 15.40 1.77 -12.06
N LYS A 181 15.49 2.96 -12.63
CA LYS A 181 16.45 4.00 -12.23
C LYS A 181 15.66 5.26 -11.91
N VAL A 182 15.90 5.80 -10.73
CA VAL A 182 15.26 7.02 -10.24
C VAL A 182 16.34 7.92 -9.66
N ASN A 183 16.35 9.17 -10.04
CA ASN A 183 17.28 10.14 -9.49
C ASN A 183 17.09 10.25 -7.98
N GLY A 184 18.19 10.22 -7.23
CA GLY A 184 18.15 10.22 -5.76
C GLY A 184 18.26 8.83 -5.12
N ILE A 185 18.23 7.75 -5.93
CA ILE A 185 18.43 6.37 -5.48
C ILE A 185 19.68 5.80 -6.14
N SER A 186 20.55 5.20 -5.34
CA SER A 186 21.75 4.52 -5.86
C SER A 186 21.40 3.09 -6.20
N GLY A 187 21.65 2.68 -7.45
CA GLY A 187 21.36 1.33 -7.91
C GLY A 187 19.97 1.16 -8.54
N ASN A 188 19.40 -0.02 -8.40
CA ASN A 188 18.08 -0.36 -8.91
C ASN A 188 17.00 -0.07 -7.86
N VAL A 189 15.81 0.24 -8.35
CA VAL A 189 14.61 0.35 -7.53
C VAL A 189 13.44 -0.28 -8.29
N ASP A 190 12.52 -0.86 -7.55
CA ASP A 190 11.33 -1.47 -8.10
C ASP A 190 10.33 -0.38 -8.51
N MET A 191 9.83 -0.50 -9.76
CA MET A 191 8.95 0.49 -10.36
C MET A 191 7.52 0.00 -10.34
N ASN A 192 6.65 0.91 -9.94
CA ASN A 192 5.22 0.66 -9.81
C ASN A 192 4.39 1.65 -10.62
N VAL A 193 3.22 1.20 -11.04
CA VAL A 193 2.13 2.03 -11.53
C VAL A 193 0.92 1.75 -10.65
N GLY A 194 0.30 2.80 -10.13
CA GLY A 194 -0.90 2.68 -9.32
C GLY A 194 -2.06 3.49 -9.92
N LEU A 195 -3.28 3.06 -9.62
CA LEU A 195 -4.50 3.72 -10.06
C LEU A 195 -5.15 4.58 -8.97
N ASP A 196 -4.92 4.24 -7.70
CA ASP A 196 -5.69 4.81 -6.61
C ASP A 196 -4.78 5.52 -5.60
N ILE A 197 -5.08 6.77 -5.32
CA ILE A 197 -4.57 7.50 -4.15
C ILE A 197 -5.74 7.91 -3.28
N ILE A 198 -5.75 7.49 -2.03
CA ILE A 198 -6.84 7.78 -1.08
C ILE A 198 -7.04 9.28 -0.94
N GLY A 199 -8.25 9.72 -1.32
CA GLY A 199 -8.66 11.11 -1.35
C GLY A 199 -8.74 11.71 -2.76
N ASP A 200 -8.21 11.04 -3.80
CA ASP A 200 -8.41 11.43 -5.21
C ASP A 200 -9.75 10.89 -5.70
N ALA A 201 -10.82 11.42 -5.16
CA ALA A 201 -12.17 10.94 -5.39
C ALA A 201 -12.64 11.15 -6.83
N ASN A 202 -12.15 12.19 -7.51
CA ASN A 202 -12.50 12.51 -8.89
C ASN A 202 -11.56 11.85 -9.92
N SER A 203 -10.52 11.15 -9.46
CA SER A 203 -9.51 10.44 -10.26
C SER A 203 -8.77 11.35 -11.26
N ASP A 204 -8.48 12.60 -10.87
CA ASP A 204 -7.74 13.56 -11.71
C ASP A 204 -6.22 13.54 -11.47
N GLY A 205 -5.75 12.73 -10.52
CA GLY A 205 -4.35 12.60 -10.17
C GLY A 205 -3.89 13.53 -9.06
N LYS A 206 -4.81 14.20 -8.35
CA LYS A 206 -4.50 15.09 -7.22
C LYS A 206 -5.42 14.78 -6.06
N VAL A 207 -5.00 15.20 -4.89
CA VAL A 207 -5.86 15.17 -3.68
C VAL A 207 -6.02 16.61 -3.23
N ASP A 208 -7.13 17.25 -3.63
CA ASP A 208 -7.39 18.66 -3.36
C ASP A 208 -8.88 18.97 -3.13
N LEU A 209 -9.25 20.25 -3.16
CA LEU A 209 -10.63 20.68 -2.93
C LEU A 209 -11.61 20.25 -4.04
N ALA A 210 -11.12 19.91 -5.24
CA ALA A 210 -11.97 19.41 -6.30
C ALA A 210 -12.56 18.04 -5.92
N ASP A 211 -11.80 17.19 -5.23
CA ASP A 211 -12.28 15.91 -4.71
C ASP A 211 -13.37 16.09 -3.66
N ALA A 212 -13.14 16.95 -2.69
CA ALA A 212 -14.16 17.27 -1.68
C ALA A 212 -15.44 17.80 -2.34
N THR A 213 -15.32 18.60 -3.40
CA THR A 213 -16.46 19.08 -4.18
C THR A 213 -17.17 17.93 -4.89
N ALA A 214 -16.43 17.04 -5.55
CA ALA A 214 -17.00 15.86 -6.23
C ALA A 214 -17.73 14.94 -5.24
N MET A 215 -17.14 14.68 -4.08
CA MET A 215 -17.76 13.87 -3.01
C MET A 215 -19.07 14.52 -2.53
N MET A 216 -19.08 15.83 -2.26
CA MET A 216 -20.30 16.55 -1.85
C MET A 216 -21.39 16.50 -2.92
N GLN A 217 -21.05 16.64 -4.18
CA GLN A 217 -21.98 16.54 -5.31
C GLN A 217 -22.55 15.12 -5.42
N HIS A 218 -21.72 14.10 -5.24
CA HIS A 218 -22.15 12.70 -5.22
C HIS A 218 -23.15 12.43 -4.08
N ILE A 219 -22.82 12.86 -2.86
CA ILE A 219 -23.69 12.73 -1.67
C ILE A 219 -25.01 13.47 -1.88
N ALA A 220 -24.99 14.63 -2.56
CA ALA A 220 -26.18 15.39 -2.90
C ALA A 220 -27.01 14.80 -4.08
N GLY A 221 -26.55 13.69 -4.67
CA GLY A 221 -27.24 12.99 -5.76
C GLY A 221 -27.23 13.74 -7.10
N TRP A 222 -26.20 14.53 -7.40
CA TRP A 222 -26.08 15.22 -8.68
C TRP A 222 -25.82 14.23 -9.82
N LYS A 223 -26.64 14.31 -10.89
CA LYS A 223 -26.72 13.28 -11.94
C LYS A 223 -25.47 13.08 -12.79
N ASN A 224 -24.52 13.97 -12.80
CA ASN A 224 -23.33 13.90 -13.64
C ASN A 224 -22.02 13.87 -12.85
N THR A 225 -22.09 13.49 -11.58
CA THR A 225 -20.91 13.35 -10.74
C THR A 225 -20.54 11.88 -10.64
N THR A 226 -19.37 11.54 -11.15
CA THR A 226 -18.75 10.23 -10.98
C THR A 226 -17.59 10.38 -10.03
N ILE A 227 -17.52 9.53 -9.01
CA ILE A 227 -16.40 9.44 -8.09
C ILE A 227 -15.91 8.00 -8.01
N ASP A 228 -14.66 7.82 -7.60
CA ASP A 228 -14.15 6.53 -7.15
C ASP A 228 -14.49 6.39 -5.66
N GLU A 229 -15.51 5.58 -5.35
CA GLU A 229 -16.00 5.40 -3.97
C GLU A 229 -14.92 4.78 -3.07
N GLY A 230 -14.04 3.93 -3.62
CA GLY A 230 -12.95 3.34 -2.85
C GLY A 230 -11.88 4.36 -2.42
N GLN A 231 -11.66 5.40 -3.23
CA GLN A 231 -10.77 6.51 -2.88
C GLN A 231 -11.47 7.57 -2.02
N ALA A 232 -12.77 7.67 -2.16
CA ALA A 232 -13.61 8.63 -1.44
C ALA A 232 -14.03 8.18 -0.03
N ASP A 233 -14.03 6.87 0.25
CA ASP A 233 -14.26 6.30 1.58
C ASP A 233 -12.97 6.38 2.41
N LEU A 234 -12.76 7.53 3.07
CA LEU A 234 -11.52 7.80 3.79
C LEU A 234 -11.45 7.11 5.15
N ASN A 235 -12.59 6.76 5.73
CA ASN A 235 -12.68 6.10 7.03
C ASN A 235 -12.85 4.57 6.92
N ASP A 236 -13.00 4.05 5.68
CA ASP A 236 -13.16 2.61 5.34
C ASP A 236 -14.38 1.97 6.04
N ASP A 237 -15.49 2.72 6.14
CA ASP A 237 -16.75 2.22 6.71
C ASP A 237 -17.69 1.63 5.65
N GLY A 238 -17.32 1.71 4.37
CA GLY A 238 -18.05 1.19 3.22
C GLY A 238 -19.06 2.17 2.62
N TYR A 239 -19.10 3.41 3.08
CA TYR A 239 -20.00 4.44 2.60
C TYR A 239 -19.29 5.77 2.40
N VAL A 240 -19.57 6.47 1.31
CA VAL A 240 -19.09 7.83 1.10
C VAL A 240 -20.09 8.81 1.71
N THR A 241 -19.70 9.48 2.78
CA THR A 241 -20.53 10.37 3.58
C THR A 241 -19.85 11.72 3.85
N LEU A 242 -20.54 12.63 4.53
CA LEU A 242 -19.93 13.90 4.98
C LEU A 242 -18.79 13.68 5.99
N ALA A 243 -18.71 12.52 6.63
CA ALA A 243 -17.58 12.17 7.49
C ALA A 243 -16.28 12.09 6.67
N ASP A 244 -16.33 11.44 5.50
CA ASP A 244 -15.20 11.30 4.59
C ASP A 244 -14.78 12.66 3.99
N VAL A 245 -15.76 13.47 3.60
CA VAL A 245 -15.48 14.85 3.16
C VAL A 245 -14.77 15.63 4.26
N SER A 246 -15.22 15.50 5.51
CA SER A 246 -14.58 16.16 6.65
C SER A 246 -13.15 15.67 6.87
N GLU A 247 -12.91 14.36 6.74
CA GLU A 247 -11.56 13.79 6.83
C GLU A 247 -10.67 14.25 5.70
N LEU A 248 -11.19 14.28 4.46
CA LEU A 248 -10.46 14.80 3.32
C LEU A 248 -10.06 16.27 3.53
N MET A 249 -11.00 17.09 3.98
CA MET A 249 -10.74 18.51 4.25
C MET A 249 -9.67 18.71 5.33
N LYS A 250 -9.70 17.93 6.41
CA LYS A 250 -8.64 17.95 7.44
C LYS A 250 -7.28 17.58 6.84
N LYS A 251 -7.22 16.53 6.01
CA LYS A 251 -6.00 16.10 5.34
C LYS A 251 -5.44 17.18 4.40
N ILE A 252 -6.28 17.82 3.60
CA ILE A 252 -5.89 18.92 2.70
C ILE A 252 -5.38 20.12 3.50
N ALA A 253 -6.05 20.47 4.60
CA ALA A 253 -5.65 21.56 5.48
C ALA A 253 -4.42 21.25 6.36
N GLY A 254 -3.93 19.99 6.37
CA GLY A 254 -2.84 19.58 7.24
C GLY A 254 -3.22 19.54 8.74
N TRP A 255 -4.50 19.45 9.05
CA TRP A 255 -4.99 19.39 10.43
C TRP A 255 -4.83 17.95 10.97
N LYS A 256 -4.40 17.85 12.24
CA LYS A 256 -4.29 16.60 12.99
C LYS A 256 -5.52 16.38 13.85
#